data_26c8651d8eb978fceed26e5de4227f87
#
_entry.id   26c8651d8eb978fceed26e5de4227f87
#
_cell.length_a   1.000
_cell.length_b   1.000
_cell.length_c   1.000
_cell.angle_alpha   90.00
_cell.angle_beta   90.00
_cell.angle_gamma   90.00
#
_symmetry.space_group_name_H-M   'P 1'
#
loop_
_entity.id
_entity.type
_entity.pdbx_description
1 polymer ?
#
loop_
_entity_poly.entity_id
_entity_poly.type
_entity_poly.pdbx_seq_one_letter_code
_entity_poly.pdbx_strand_id
1 'polypeptide(L)'
;MPLSTDILTVSGNASVRGTLTVASDSISAQTRDTILVQDAAVRCPVALTGLRVWDAFHTNLPGTAATDDLALIGGTFGTAHPMVQAGDLKAAGATTRYARFTFVMPECYDDGETVSLVLSAGMKTTIADTSCTVDVECYKHDKTGALGSDLCATAAQSINSLTFADKSFTITPTTLVKGDVLDIRIAIACTDAATATAVTPTIGNIDFALDIKG
;
A
#
# COMPACT_ATOMS: atom_id res chain seq x y z
N MET A 1 -1.31 51.16 -24.45
CA MET A 1 -1.23 49.98 -25.35
C MET A 1 -2.41 49.11 -25.02
N PRO A 2 -3.29 48.77 -25.95
CA PRO A 2 -4.34 47.81 -25.66
C PRO A 2 -3.71 46.41 -25.50
N LEU A 3 -4.07 45.73 -24.42
CA LEU A 3 -3.72 44.32 -24.23
C LEU A 3 -4.39 43.51 -25.30
N SER A 4 -3.63 42.87 -26.17
CA SER A 4 -4.15 41.88 -27.12
C SER A 4 -4.62 40.69 -26.31
N THR A 5 -5.93 40.45 -26.27
CA THR A 5 -6.51 39.20 -25.79
C THR A 5 -6.45 38.18 -26.93
N ASP A 6 -5.29 37.56 -27.12
CA ASP A 6 -5.18 36.47 -28.08
C ASP A 6 -5.89 35.24 -27.49
N ILE A 7 -7.08 34.99 -27.97
CA ILE A 7 -7.85 33.78 -27.65
C ILE A 7 -7.38 32.69 -28.62
N LEU A 8 -6.66 31.72 -28.12
CA LEU A 8 -6.39 30.48 -28.87
C LEU A 8 -7.65 29.61 -28.84
N THR A 9 -8.40 29.57 -29.94
CA THR A 9 -9.51 28.64 -30.09
C THR A 9 -9.03 27.43 -30.89
N VAL A 10 -8.99 26.25 -30.29
CA VAL A 10 -8.68 25.00 -30.95
C VAL A 10 -9.96 24.18 -31.10
N SER A 11 -10.42 24.02 -32.35
CA SER A 11 -11.53 23.13 -32.66
C SER A 11 -11.00 21.73 -32.96
N GLY A 12 -10.69 20.96 -31.92
CA GLY A 12 -10.11 19.62 -32.05
C GLY A 12 -9.04 19.38 -30.97
N ASN A 13 -8.29 18.30 -31.10
CA ASN A 13 -7.22 17.97 -30.15
C ASN A 13 -6.03 18.90 -30.38
N ALA A 14 -5.62 19.65 -29.33
CA ALA A 14 -4.37 20.37 -29.30
C ALA A 14 -3.35 19.61 -28.45
N SER A 15 -2.15 19.39 -29.01
CA SER A 15 -1.03 18.85 -28.28
C SER A 15 0.00 19.94 -28.05
N VAL A 16 0.31 20.23 -26.79
CA VAL A 16 1.39 21.15 -26.41
C VAL A 16 2.59 20.31 -26.00
N ARG A 17 3.67 20.35 -26.79
CA ARG A 17 4.96 19.76 -26.39
C ARG A 17 5.72 20.80 -25.57
N GLY A 18 5.74 20.65 -24.26
CA GLY A 18 6.37 21.54 -23.33
C GLY A 18 5.44 22.02 -22.23
N THR A 19 5.84 23.04 -21.49
CA THR A 19 5.06 23.58 -20.38
C THR A 19 3.96 24.51 -20.92
N LEU A 20 2.70 24.21 -20.61
CA LEU A 20 1.59 25.15 -20.77
C LEU A 20 1.53 26.03 -19.51
N THR A 21 1.86 27.31 -19.64
CA THR A 21 1.69 28.28 -18.55
C THR A 21 0.36 29.02 -18.74
N VAL A 22 -0.56 28.82 -17.79
CA VAL A 22 -1.84 29.53 -17.76
C VAL A 22 -1.71 30.73 -16.85
N ALA A 23 -1.88 31.93 -17.38
CA ALA A 23 -1.72 33.19 -16.67
C ALA A 23 -2.93 33.60 -15.81
N SER A 24 -3.93 32.73 -15.67
CA SER A 24 -5.11 32.98 -14.84
C SER A 24 -5.31 31.85 -13.83
N ASP A 25 -5.94 32.19 -12.71
CA ASP A 25 -6.17 31.27 -11.59
C ASP A 25 -7.22 30.17 -11.87
N SER A 26 -7.73 30.10 -13.09
CA SER A 26 -8.74 29.11 -13.41
C SER A 26 -8.58 28.54 -14.81
N ILE A 27 -8.57 27.21 -14.87
CA ILE A 27 -8.82 26.47 -16.10
C ILE A 27 -10.27 25.97 -16.00
N SER A 28 -11.14 26.47 -16.88
CA SER A 28 -12.56 26.10 -16.89
C SER A 28 -12.80 25.02 -17.93
N ALA A 29 -13.17 23.83 -17.52
CA ALA A 29 -13.70 22.79 -18.39
C ALA A 29 -15.22 22.90 -18.43
N GLN A 30 -15.80 23.10 -19.61
CA GLN A 30 -17.25 23.22 -19.79
C GLN A 30 -17.98 21.88 -19.86
N THR A 31 -17.28 20.79 -19.89
CA THR A 31 -17.82 19.44 -19.81
C THR A 31 -17.12 18.67 -18.69
N ARG A 32 -17.73 17.58 -18.25
CA ARG A 32 -17.28 16.74 -17.11
C ARG A 32 -15.88 16.12 -17.26
N ASP A 33 -15.14 16.54 -18.26
CA ASP A 33 -13.80 16.03 -18.47
C ASP A 33 -12.86 16.71 -17.49
N THR A 34 -12.38 15.92 -16.58
CA THR A 34 -11.42 16.30 -15.57
C THR A 34 -10.16 16.82 -16.25
N ILE A 35 -9.67 17.97 -15.80
CA ILE A 35 -8.28 18.34 -16.10
C ILE A 35 -7.43 17.39 -15.27
N LEU A 36 -6.92 16.38 -15.93
CA LEU A 36 -6.00 15.47 -15.31
C LEU A 36 -4.62 16.08 -15.39
N VAL A 37 -4.11 16.42 -14.23
CA VAL A 37 -2.77 16.93 -14.09
C VAL A 37 -1.95 15.77 -13.56
N GLN A 38 -1.20 15.17 -14.48
CA GLN A 38 -0.04 14.36 -14.17
C GLN A 38 -0.20 12.85 -14.19
N ASP A 39 0.53 12.28 -15.07
CA ASP A 39 1.19 11.00 -15.10
C ASP A 39 2.15 10.89 -13.89
N ALA A 40 1.62 10.61 -12.72
CA ALA A 40 2.38 10.42 -11.49
C ALA A 40 1.69 9.40 -10.61
N ALA A 41 2.48 8.49 -10.06
CA ALA A 41 2.00 7.54 -9.08
C ALA A 41 1.47 8.28 -7.83
N VAL A 42 0.19 8.10 -7.54
CA VAL A 42 -0.46 8.63 -6.35
C VAL A 42 -0.44 7.58 -5.25
N ARG A 43 -0.12 7.99 -4.02
CA ARG A 43 -0.22 7.12 -2.85
C ARG A 43 -1.60 7.19 -2.23
N CYS A 44 -2.26 6.04 -2.13
CA CYS A 44 -3.54 5.85 -1.46
C CYS A 44 -3.29 5.12 -0.13
N PRO A 45 -3.39 5.79 1.02
CA PRO A 45 -3.12 5.17 2.31
C PRO A 45 -4.19 4.15 2.67
N VAL A 46 -3.74 3.03 3.24
CA VAL A 46 -4.61 1.99 3.83
C VAL A 46 -4.73 2.24 5.32
N ALA A 47 -5.94 2.42 5.82
CA ALA A 47 -6.16 2.59 7.24
C ALA A 47 -5.80 1.31 8.01
N LEU A 48 -4.84 1.38 8.95
CA LEU A 48 -4.43 0.23 9.74
C LEU A 48 -5.59 -0.42 10.52
N THR A 49 -6.62 0.36 10.87
CA THR A 49 -7.86 -0.13 11.49
C THR A 49 -8.74 -0.97 10.56
N GLY A 50 -8.45 -0.95 9.26
CA GLY A 50 -9.09 -1.79 8.25
C GLY A 50 -8.56 -3.22 8.19
N LEU A 51 -7.41 -3.49 8.82
CA LEU A 51 -6.82 -4.82 8.83
C LEU A 51 -7.60 -5.78 9.72
N ARG A 52 -7.63 -7.04 9.32
CA ARG A 52 -8.41 -8.12 9.93
C ARG A 52 -7.52 -9.34 10.23
N VAL A 53 -8.02 -10.19 11.11
CA VAL A 53 -7.50 -11.55 11.28
C VAL A 53 -7.58 -12.27 9.92
N TRP A 54 -6.48 -12.90 9.50
CA TRP A 54 -6.31 -13.36 8.12
C TRP A 54 -7.25 -14.52 7.72
N ASP A 55 -7.54 -15.44 8.64
CA ASP A 55 -8.43 -16.59 8.45
C ASP A 55 -9.85 -16.37 8.98
N ALA A 56 -10.07 -15.26 9.72
CA ALA A 56 -11.35 -14.84 10.26
C ALA A 56 -11.64 -13.37 9.92
N PHE A 57 -11.84 -13.07 8.65
CA PHE A 57 -11.92 -11.71 8.10
C PHE A 57 -12.97 -10.79 8.76
N HIS A 58 -13.98 -11.36 9.43
CA HIS A 58 -14.96 -10.58 10.22
C HIS A 58 -14.39 -10.06 11.55
N THR A 59 -13.21 -10.52 11.97
CA THR A 59 -12.57 -10.19 13.24
C THR A 59 -11.50 -9.11 13.06
N ASN A 60 -11.52 -8.08 13.91
CA ASN A 60 -10.45 -7.07 13.95
C ASN A 60 -9.15 -7.70 14.44
N LEU A 61 -8.01 -7.12 14.02
CA LEU A 61 -6.73 -7.50 14.60
C LEU A 61 -6.74 -7.32 16.13
N PRO A 62 -6.16 -8.27 16.88
CA PRO A 62 -6.06 -8.15 18.34
C PRO A 62 -5.11 -7.01 18.74
N GLY A 63 -5.24 -6.52 19.96
CA GLY A 63 -4.30 -5.56 20.55
C GLY A 63 -2.96 -6.17 20.98
N THR A 64 -2.85 -7.51 20.97
CA THR A 64 -1.63 -8.27 21.22
C THR A 64 -1.56 -9.39 20.20
N ALA A 65 -0.44 -9.51 19.51
CA ALA A 65 -0.23 -10.55 18.51
C ALA A 65 -0.31 -11.94 19.16
N ALA A 66 -1.06 -12.83 18.53
CA ALA A 66 -1.31 -14.17 19.04
C ALA A 66 -1.07 -15.20 17.93
N THR A 67 -0.76 -16.41 18.30
CA THR A 67 -0.50 -17.57 17.45
C THR A 67 0.06 -17.22 16.06
N ASP A 68 -0.79 -16.92 15.10
CA ASP A 68 -0.46 -16.57 13.72
C ASP A 68 -1.04 -15.21 13.25
N ASP A 69 -1.60 -14.42 14.19
CA ASP A 69 -2.15 -13.09 13.89
C ASP A 69 -1.19 -11.96 14.24
N LEU A 70 -1.08 -10.99 13.35
CA LEU A 70 -0.52 -9.68 13.65
C LEU A 70 -1.45 -8.92 14.62
N ALA A 71 -0.88 -7.98 15.36
CA ALA A 71 -1.64 -7.11 16.25
C ALA A 71 -1.67 -5.67 15.74
N LEU A 72 -2.78 -4.98 16.00
CA LEU A 72 -2.86 -3.52 15.86
C LEU A 72 -2.58 -2.89 17.24
N ILE A 73 -1.39 -2.32 17.39
CA ILE A 73 -0.98 -1.64 18.61
C ILE A 73 -1.41 -0.18 18.53
N GLY A 74 -2.31 0.24 19.41
CA GLY A 74 -2.89 1.58 19.37
C GLY A 74 -1.92 2.72 19.71
N GLY A 75 -0.90 2.43 20.53
CA GLY A 75 -0.01 3.46 21.07
C GLY A 75 -0.74 4.37 22.07
N THR A 76 0.02 5.26 22.70
CA THR A 76 -0.54 6.31 23.55
C THR A 76 -0.60 7.61 22.76
N PHE A 77 -1.78 8.23 22.66
CA PHE A 77 -1.96 9.50 21.95
C PHE A 77 -0.96 10.55 22.43
N GLY A 78 -0.30 11.21 21.47
CA GLY A 78 0.74 12.19 21.74
C GLY A 78 2.12 11.62 22.10
N THR A 79 2.25 10.28 22.27
CA THR A 79 3.52 9.63 22.64
C THR A 79 3.94 8.55 21.64
N ALA A 80 3.01 7.75 21.14
CA ALA A 80 3.28 6.68 20.18
C ALA A 80 2.17 6.57 19.14
N HIS A 81 2.55 6.25 17.90
CA HIS A 81 1.60 6.05 16.81
C HIS A 81 1.05 4.62 16.79
N PRO A 82 -0.19 4.42 16.26
CA PRO A 82 -0.67 3.09 15.92
C PRO A 82 0.25 2.41 14.90
N MET A 83 0.50 1.11 15.11
CA MET A 83 1.34 0.28 14.25
C MET A 83 0.80 -1.14 14.19
N VAL A 84 1.12 -1.86 13.13
CA VAL A 84 0.90 -3.30 13.04
C VAL A 84 2.17 -4.02 13.48
N GLN A 85 2.06 -4.97 14.39
CA GLN A 85 3.20 -5.61 15.04
C GLN A 85 3.03 -7.12 15.11
N ALA A 86 4.10 -7.85 14.88
CA ALA A 86 4.08 -9.30 15.06
C ALA A 86 4.29 -9.75 16.52
N GLY A 87 4.53 -8.83 17.44
CA GLY A 87 4.91 -9.17 18.80
C GLY A 87 6.32 -9.74 18.88
N ASP A 88 6.65 -10.39 19.99
CA ASP A 88 7.96 -11.01 20.19
C ASP A 88 8.03 -12.36 19.45
N LEU A 89 8.91 -12.45 18.45
CA LEU A 89 9.09 -13.63 17.60
C LEU A 89 10.44 -14.33 17.84
N LYS A 90 10.97 -14.31 19.04
CA LYS A 90 12.20 -15.00 19.38
C LYS A 90 12.04 -16.52 19.39
N ALA A 91 12.36 -17.15 18.29
CA ALA A 91 12.37 -18.59 18.12
C ALA A 91 13.43 -19.01 17.11
N ALA A 92 14.12 -20.13 17.35
CA ALA A 92 15.11 -20.66 16.41
C ALA A 92 14.49 -21.17 15.10
N GLY A 93 13.23 -21.55 15.11
CA GLY A 93 12.46 -21.84 13.92
C GLY A 93 11.72 -20.60 13.40
N ALA A 94 11.41 -20.58 12.11
CA ALA A 94 10.61 -19.50 11.52
C ALA A 94 9.23 -19.42 12.20
N THR A 95 8.87 -18.23 12.66
CA THR A 95 7.52 -17.92 13.14
C THR A 95 6.91 -16.89 12.21
N THR A 96 5.72 -17.19 11.69
CA THR A 96 5.01 -16.32 10.74
C THR A 96 3.69 -15.86 11.35
N ARG A 97 3.37 -14.56 11.16
CA ARG A 97 2.09 -13.97 11.55
C ARG A 97 1.51 -13.15 10.40
N TYR A 98 0.20 -13.10 10.34
CA TYR A 98 -0.53 -12.59 9.20
C TYR A 98 -1.51 -11.50 9.57
N ALA A 99 -1.83 -10.66 8.58
CA ALA A 99 -3.00 -9.79 8.57
C ALA A 99 -3.60 -9.79 7.17
N ARG A 100 -4.89 -9.47 7.06
CA ARG A 100 -5.62 -9.43 5.79
C ARG A 100 -6.44 -8.15 5.70
N PHE A 101 -6.58 -7.60 4.50
CA PHE A 101 -7.47 -6.49 4.21
C PHE A 101 -7.91 -6.51 2.75
N THR A 102 -8.93 -5.73 2.43
CA THR A 102 -9.34 -5.52 1.04
C THR A 102 -9.07 -4.08 0.63
N PHE A 103 -8.79 -3.90 -0.67
CA PHE A 103 -8.62 -2.59 -1.28
C PHE A 103 -9.45 -2.52 -2.56
N VAL A 104 -10.15 -1.41 -2.76
CA VAL A 104 -10.92 -1.17 -3.98
C VAL A 104 -10.12 -0.24 -4.88
N MET A 105 -9.86 -0.67 -6.12
CA MET A 105 -9.19 0.15 -7.10
C MET A 105 -10.00 1.42 -7.36
N PRO A 106 -9.42 2.61 -7.14
CA PRO A 106 -10.16 3.87 -7.22
C PRO A 106 -10.57 4.19 -8.67
N GLU A 107 -11.62 4.99 -8.84
CA GLU A 107 -12.14 5.39 -10.15
C GLU A 107 -11.14 6.17 -11.01
N CYS A 108 -10.13 6.79 -10.38
CA CYS A 108 -9.06 7.50 -11.08
C CYS A 108 -7.92 6.60 -11.52
N TYR A 109 -7.91 5.32 -11.17
CA TYR A 109 -6.87 4.38 -11.61
C TYR A 109 -6.85 4.27 -13.13
N ASP A 110 -5.67 4.28 -13.72
CA ASP A 110 -5.50 3.98 -15.14
C ASP A 110 -5.39 2.47 -15.36
N ASP A 111 -6.41 1.93 -16.03
CA ASP A 111 -6.62 0.47 -16.13
C ASP A 111 -5.42 -0.23 -16.77
N GLY A 112 -4.83 -1.18 -16.07
CA GLY A 112 -3.69 -1.96 -16.53
C GLY A 112 -2.31 -1.34 -16.24
N GLU A 113 -2.26 -0.14 -15.67
CA GLU A 113 -1.02 0.57 -15.35
C GLU A 113 -0.42 0.17 -13.99
N THR A 114 0.74 0.70 -13.66
CA THR A 114 1.56 0.26 -12.52
C THR A 114 0.83 0.34 -11.19
N VAL A 115 0.88 -0.74 -10.43
CA VAL A 115 0.35 -0.87 -9.08
C VAL A 115 1.42 -1.46 -8.16
N SER A 116 1.61 -0.84 -7.01
CA SER A 116 2.49 -1.39 -5.97
C SER A 116 1.87 -1.19 -4.59
N LEU A 117 2.00 -2.19 -3.72
CA LEU A 117 1.76 -2.04 -2.30
C LEU A 117 3.08 -1.67 -1.61
N VAL A 118 3.09 -0.59 -0.87
CA VAL A 118 4.28 -0.08 -0.18
C VAL A 118 4.06 -0.14 1.32
N LEU A 119 4.93 -0.86 2.01
CA LEU A 119 4.91 -1.03 3.46
C LEU A 119 6.13 -0.32 4.07
N SER A 120 5.93 0.63 4.95
CA SER A 120 7.02 1.16 5.78
C SER A 120 7.23 0.22 6.96
N ALA A 121 8.31 -0.56 6.95
CA ALA A 121 8.51 -1.66 7.90
C ALA A 121 9.94 -1.75 8.42
N GLY A 122 10.10 -2.29 9.63
CA GLY A 122 11.37 -2.47 10.32
C GLY A 122 11.22 -3.19 11.66
N MET A 123 12.29 -3.22 12.43
CA MET A 123 12.34 -3.79 13.78
C MET A 123 12.20 -2.66 14.80
N LYS A 124 11.43 -2.89 15.87
CA LYS A 124 11.20 -1.87 16.91
C LYS A 124 12.22 -1.89 18.05
N THR A 125 12.66 -3.06 18.45
CA THR A 125 13.50 -3.22 19.66
C THR A 125 14.90 -3.69 19.32
N THR A 126 15.04 -4.84 18.69
CA THR A 126 16.30 -5.42 18.24
C THR A 126 16.08 -6.15 16.92
N ILE A 127 17.16 -6.42 16.22
CA ILE A 127 17.12 -7.23 14.98
C ILE A 127 17.13 -8.71 15.33
N ALA A 128 16.57 -9.54 14.46
CA ALA A 128 16.66 -10.99 14.59
C ALA A 128 18.06 -11.50 14.24
N ASP A 129 18.54 -12.52 14.92
CA ASP A 129 19.87 -13.10 14.70
C ASP A 129 20.02 -13.72 13.31
N THR A 130 18.95 -14.27 12.76
CA THR A 130 18.97 -14.92 11.44
C THR A 130 18.29 -14.07 10.37
N SER A 131 16.98 -13.83 10.48
CA SER A 131 16.23 -13.11 9.46
C SER A 131 14.88 -12.62 9.98
N CYS A 132 14.40 -11.51 9.42
CA CYS A 132 13.01 -11.10 9.51
C CYS A 132 12.58 -10.49 8.19
N THR A 133 11.48 -10.98 7.64
CA THR A 133 10.96 -10.58 6.34
C THR A 133 9.49 -10.21 6.42
N VAL A 134 9.07 -9.36 5.49
CA VAL A 134 7.66 -9.13 5.18
C VAL A 134 7.38 -9.65 3.78
N ASP A 135 6.21 -10.26 3.60
CA ASP A 135 5.73 -10.78 2.33
C ASP A 135 4.28 -10.36 2.10
N VAL A 136 3.86 -10.34 0.85
CA VAL A 136 2.52 -9.95 0.43
C VAL A 136 1.98 -10.92 -0.60
N GLU A 137 0.75 -11.36 -0.40
CA GLU A 137 -0.05 -12.01 -1.42
C GLU A 137 -1.23 -11.11 -1.77
N CYS A 138 -1.59 -11.05 -3.04
CA CYS A 138 -2.65 -10.21 -3.56
C CYS A 138 -3.51 -10.96 -4.57
N TYR A 139 -4.80 -11.09 -4.29
CA TYR A 139 -5.75 -11.76 -5.16
C TYR A 139 -6.83 -10.79 -5.62
N LYS A 140 -7.17 -10.83 -6.92
CA LYS A 140 -8.33 -10.11 -7.43
C LYS A 140 -9.60 -10.90 -7.09
N HIS A 141 -10.58 -10.21 -6.50
CA HIS A 141 -11.89 -10.78 -6.22
C HIS A 141 -12.72 -10.86 -7.52
N ASP A 142 -13.16 -12.05 -7.88
CA ASP A 142 -13.90 -12.28 -9.12
C ASP A 142 -15.41 -12.02 -9.03
N LYS A 143 -15.88 -11.52 -7.87
CA LYS A 143 -17.31 -11.28 -7.55
C LYS A 143 -18.17 -12.55 -7.44
N THR A 144 -17.60 -13.73 -7.68
CA THR A 144 -18.29 -15.02 -7.54
C THR A 144 -17.81 -15.83 -6.34
N GLY A 145 -16.71 -15.36 -5.69
CA GLY A 145 -16.08 -16.03 -4.55
C GLY A 145 -14.97 -17.00 -4.93
N ALA A 146 -14.67 -17.16 -6.23
CA ALA A 146 -13.47 -17.87 -6.63
C ALA A 146 -12.23 -16.97 -6.50
N LEU A 147 -11.10 -17.55 -6.17
CA LEU A 147 -9.81 -16.88 -6.15
C LEU A 147 -9.07 -17.13 -7.45
N GLY A 148 -8.49 -16.06 -8.00
CA GLY A 148 -7.54 -16.12 -9.09
C GLY A 148 -6.15 -16.58 -8.63
N SER A 149 -5.14 -16.36 -9.46
CA SER A 149 -3.74 -16.50 -9.07
C SER A 149 -3.28 -15.31 -8.25
N ASP A 150 -2.23 -15.49 -7.45
CA ASP A 150 -1.55 -14.40 -6.76
C ASP A 150 -1.00 -13.39 -7.80
N LEU A 151 -1.34 -12.13 -7.61
CA LEU A 151 -0.90 -11.03 -8.45
C LEU A 151 0.40 -10.39 -7.94
N CYS A 152 0.85 -10.70 -6.72
CA CYS A 152 2.09 -10.15 -6.18
C CYS A 152 3.29 -10.83 -6.84
N ALA A 153 4.05 -10.05 -7.61
CA ALA A 153 5.24 -10.54 -8.31
C ALA A 153 6.53 -10.43 -7.48
N THR A 154 6.49 -9.71 -6.37
CA THR A 154 7.67 -9.43 -5.54
C THR A 154 7.80 -10.46 -4.45
N ALA A 155 8.96 -11.08 -4.34
CA ALA A 155 9.28 -12.00 -3.24
C ALA A 155 9.41 -11.26 -1.89
N ALA A 156 9.35 -12.03 -0.79
CA ALA A 156 9.53 -11.54 0.56
C ALA A 156 10.77 -10.65 0.71
N GLN A 157 10.62 -9.51 1.39
CA GLN A 157 11.66 -8.52 1.59
C GLN A 157 12.13 -8.45 3.04
N SER A 158 13.45 -8.29 3.23
CA SER A 158 14.01 -8.15 4.58
C SER A 158 13.56 -6.85 5.25
N ILE A 159 13.09 -6.98 6.49
CA ILE A 159 12.80 -5.88 7.42
C ILE A 159 13.67 -5.95 8.68
N ASN A 160 14.72 -6.78 8.66
CA ASN A 160 15.61 -7.01 9.80
C ASN A 160 16.55 -5.82 10.00
N SER A 161 16.01 -4.65 10.30
CA SER A 161 16.71 -3.38 10.51
C SER A 161 15.95 -2.51 11.50
N LEU A 162 16.67 -1.83 12.40
CA LEU A 162 16.09 -0.82 13.30
C LEU A 162 15.69 0.47 12.55
N THR A 163 16.14 0.64 11.32
CA THR A 163 15.71 1.73 10.46
C THR A 163 14.53 1.27 9.61
N PHE A 164 13.38 1.89 9.78
CA PHE A 164 12.22 1.64 8.95
C PHE A 164 12.50 2.10 7.50
N ALA A 165 12.09 1.29 6.56
CA ALA A 165 12.23 1.58 5.14
C ALA A 165 10.99 1.11 4.37
N ASP A 166 10.71 1.78 3.27
CA ASP A 166 9.66 1.38 2.34
C ASP A 166 10.03 0.06 1.66
N LYS A 167 9.13 -0.90 1.72
CA LYS A 167 9.17 -2.19 1.04
C LYS A 167 8.08 -2.19 -0.01
N SER A 168 8.47 -2.19 -1.28
CA SER A 168 7.53 -2.10 -2.39
C SER A 168 7.28 -3.48 -3.00
N PHE A 169 6.02 -3.85 -3.10
CA PHE A 169 5.53 -5.10 -3.67
C PHE A 169 4.77 -4.80 -4.95
N THR A 170 5.32 -5.18 -6.08
CA THR A 170 4.69 -4.97 -7.38
C THR A 170 3.52 -5.93 -7.55
N ILE A 171 2.35 -5.37 -7.85
CA ILE A 171 1.14 -6.11 -8.17
C ILE A 171 1.00 -6.16 -9.68
N THR A 172 0.79 -7.35 -10.24
CA THR A 172 0.62 -7.54 -11.69
C THR A 172 -0.64 -6.82 -12.18
N PRO A 173 -0.52 -5.75 -12.99
CA PRO A 173 -1.65 -4.88 -13.28
C PRO A 173 -2.50 -5.32 -14.47
N THR A 174 -2.04 -6.27 -15.28
CA THR A 174 -2.58 -6.60 -16.62
C THR A 174 -4.09 -6.83 -16.69
N THR A 175 -4.70 -7.25 -15.58
CA THR A 175 -6.15 -7.51 -15.52
C THR A 175 -6.87 -6.60 -14.55
N LEU A 176 -6.17 -5.62 -13.98
CA LEU A 176 -6.75 -4.72 -13.01
C LEU A 176 -7.42 -3.54 -13.70
N VAL A 177 -8.61 -3.23 -13.25
CA VAL A 177 -9.38 -2.07 -13.69
C VAL A 177 -9.97 -1.36 -12.48
N LYS A 178 -10.34 -0.11 -12.65
CA LYS A 178 -11.07 0.66 -11.63
C LYS A 178 -12.30 -0.10 -11.13
N GLY A 179 -12.56 0.00 -9.84
CA GLY A 179 -13.65 -0.70 -9.16
C GLY A 179 -13.38 -2.18 -8.84
N ASP A 180 -12.24 -2.74 -9.26
CA ASP A 180 -11.83 -4.07 -8.83
C ASP A 180 -11.53 -4.09 -7.33
N VAL A 181 -11.86 -5.20 -6.69
CA VAL A 181 -11.55 -5.44 -5.28
C VAL A 181 -10.36 -6.38 -5.20
N LEU A 182 -9.34 -5.95 -4.49
CA LEU A 182 -8.17 -6.76 -4.16
C LEU A 182 -8.31 -7.29 -2.74
N ASP A 183 -7.94 -8.53 -2.54
CA ASP A 183 -7.84 -9.22 -1.26
C ASP A 183 -6.36 -9.46 -0.97
N ILE A 184 -5.86 -8.84 0.08
CA ILE A 184 -4.44 -8.79 0.38
C ILE A 184 -4.15 -9.45 1.72
N ARG A 185 -3.16 -10.34 1.72
CA ARG A 185 -2.57 -10.89 2.93
C ARG A 185 -1.15 -10.39 3.10
N ILE A 186 -0.83 -9.88 4.28
CA ILE A 186 0.53 -9.52 4.69
C ILE A 186 1.02 -10.59 5.64
N ALA A 187 2.23 -11.07 5.43
CA ALA A 187 2.93 -12.01 6.30
C ALA A 187 4.21 -11.37 6.84
N ILE A 188 4.46 -11.51 8.14
CA ILE A 188 5.77 -11.23 8.75
C ILE A 188 6.32 -12.55 9.25
N ALA A 189 7.49 -12.95 8.73
CA ALA A 189 8.19 -14.16 9.12
C ALA A 189 9.55 -13.81 9.74
N CYS A 190 9.79 -14.26 10.96
CA CYS A 190 11.07 -14.09 11.66
C CYS A 190 11.66 -15.43 12.06
N THR A 191 12.99 -15.51 11.98
CA THR A 191 13.82 -16.59 12.56
C THR A 191 14.88 -15.94 13.42
N ASP A 192 14.92 -16.32 14.69
CA ASP A 192 15.82 -15.79 15.69
C ASP A 192 16.51 -16.93 16.46
N ALA A 193 17.56 -16.65 17.23
CA ALA A 193 18.28 -17.68 18.00
C ALA A 193 17.64 -18.02 19.35
N ALA A 194 16.40 -17.63 19.59
CA ALA A 194 15.70 -17.82 20.88
C ALA A 194 16.42 -17.16 22.06
N THR A 195 17.04 -16.00 21.82
CA THR A 195 17.72 -15.21 22.85
C THR A 195 16.70 -14.61 23.83
N ALA A 196 17.17 -14.07 24.95
CA ALA A 196 16.32 -13.38 25.92
C ALA A 196 15.80 -12.02 25.43
N THR A 197 16.36 -11.49 24.33
CA THR A 197 16.00 -10.17 23.80
C THR A 197 14.78 -10.26 22.88
N ALA A 198 13.81 -9.40 23.10
CA ALA A 198 12.58 -9.37 22.28
C ALA A 198 12.86 -8.93 20.84
N VAL A 199 12.30 -9.64 19.88
CA VAL A 199 12.37 -9.38 18.43
C VAL A 199 11.00 -8.96 17.95
N THR A 200 10.83 -7.67 17.68
CA THR A 200 9.50 -7.09 17.42
C THR A 200 9.44 -6.43 16.04
N PRO A 201 9.14 -7.20 14.99
CA PRO A 201 8.93 -6.64 13.65
C PRO A 201 7.61 -5.88 13.58
N THR A 202 7.63 -4.76 12.84
CA THR A 202 6.54 -3.77 12.88
C THR A 202 6.37 -3.12 11.51
N ILE A 203 5.11 -2.85 11.15
CA ILE A 203 4.70 -2.06 9.99
C ILE A 203 4.09 -0.76 10.51
N GLY A 204 4.65 0.37 10.10
CA GLY A 204 4.20 1.71 10.50
C GLY A 204 3.19 2.33 9.55
N ASN A 205 3.29 2.01 8.26
CA ASN A 205 2.38 2.54 7.23
C ASN A 205 2.18 1.54 6.10
N ILE A 206 1.04 1.64 5.44
CA ILE A 206 0.66 0.84 4.27
C ILE A 206 0.03 1.79 3.24
N ASP A 207 0.59 1.82 2.02
CA ASP A 207 0.08 2.61 0.92
C ASP A 207 -0.03 1.78 -0.35
N PHE A 208 -1.07 2.04 -1.16
CA PHE A 208 -1.03 1.69 -2.57
C PHE A 208 -0.44 2.85 -3.37
N ALA A 209 0.59 2.58 -4.14
CA ALA A 209 1.09 3.47 -5.17
C ALA A 209 0.45 3.07 -6.50
N LEU A 210 -0.33 3.96 -7.07
CA LEU A 210 -1.16 3.72 -8.25
C LEU A 210 -0.82 4.74 -9.31
N ASP A 211 -0.78 4.30 -10.56
CA ASP A 211 -0.83 5.20 -11.70
C ASP A 211 -2.28 5.64 -11.94
N ILE A 212 -2.49 6.92 -12.07
CA ILE A 212 -3.83 7.49 -12.24
C ILE A 212 -3.94 8.19 -13.59
N LYS A 213 -5.14 8.16 -14.16
CA LYS A 213 -5.42 8.88 -15.40
C LYS A 213 -5.02 10.33 -15.29
N GLY A 214 -4.07 10.72 -16.14
CA GLY A 214 -3.61 12.08 -16.37
C GLY A 214 -4.39 12.81 -17.47
#